data_f77b1733261e7f0c870557ff45e182f5
#
_entry.id   f77b1733261e7f0c870557ff45e182f5
#
_cell.length_a   1.000
_cell.length_b   1.000
_cell.length_c   1.000
_cell.angle_alpha   90.00
_cell.angle_beta   90.00
_cell.angle_gamma   90.00
#
_symmetry.space_group_name_H-M   'P 1'
#
loop_
_entity.id
_entity.type
_entity.pdbx_description
1 polymer ?
#
loop_
_entity_poly.entity_id
_entity_poly.type
_entity_poly.pdbx_seq_one_letter_code
_entity_poly.pdbx_strand_id
1 'polypeptide(L)'
;MLENLALLRYVPEMFWIAFAFVIGLLFGSFANVVIYRLPQQKSIANPPSACPSCSKRLTVIDLIPIISWLFLRARCRKCKAKISGRYPLVELLCGLLFASMVYFSPTLSAIPLSILAFLLLVISFIDWDTQEIHDILLIIGALVGVAWVALGHFFPTLFPYSPSWYNALLGIVAGAAPLLIIDRISLWVLKKDGFGYGDVKLMAMVGIFMGWQLTLGAFPLAIVGCFPFAVYLTIQKRVKPSKKHEENPGYMAFGPFLCIGVFIALWFGEWIFNMLFRV
;
A
#
# COMPACT_ATOMS: atom_id res chain seq x y z
N MET A 1 -0.89 -30.24 -18.32
CA MET A 1 -0.62 -29.02 -17.55
C MET A 1 -1.86 -28.47 -16.86
N LEU A 2 -3.07 -28.56 -17.47
CA LEU A 2 -4.35 -28.13 -16.88
C LEU A 2 -4.89 -29.10 -15.82
N GLU A 3 -4.54 -30.40 -15.88
CA GLU A 3 -4.95 -31.39 -14.86
C GLU A 3 -4.32 -31.14 -13.48
N ASN A 4 -3.11 -30.59 -13.42
CA ASN A 4 -2.46 -30.25 -12.16
C ASN A 4 -3.08 -29.02 -11.48
N LEU A 5 -3.81 -28.16 -12.21
CA LEU A 5 -4.61 -27.08 -11.64
C LEU A 5 -5.90 -27.59 -10.97
N ALA A 6 -6.40 -28.77 -11.39
CA ALA A 6 -7.55 -29.40 -10.75
C ALA A 6 -7.23 -29.91 -9.32
N LEU A 7 -5.99 -30.28 -9.05
CA LEU A 7 -5.54 -30.66 -7.71
C LEU A 7 -5.60 -29.49 -6.72
N LEU A 8 -5.43 -28.27 -7.17
CA LEU A 8 -5.55 -27.06 -6.34
C LEU A 8 -6.99 -26.84 -5.83
N ARG A 9 -7.97 -27.40 -6.52
CA ARG A 9 -9.40 -27.36 -6.13
C ARG A 9 -9.74 -28.21 -4.91
N TYR A 10 -8.87 -29.17 -4.57
CA TYR A 10 -9.05 -30.05 -3.38
C TYR A 10 -8.46 -29.43 -2.09
N VAL A 11 -7.66 -28.36 -2.22
CA VAL A 11 -7.10 -27.70 -1.03
C VAL A 11 -8.16 -26.71 -0.53
N PRO A 12 -8.54 -26.76 0.78
CA PRO A 12 -9.49 -25.83 1.36
C PRO A 12 -9.07 -24.36 1.10
N GLU A 13 -10.03 -23.51 0.77
CA GLU A 13 -9.76 -22.07 0.55
C GLU A 13 -9.00 -21.42 1.72
N MET A 14 -9.33 -21.85 2.94
CA MET A 14 -8.65 -21.43 4.17
C MET A 14 -7.14 -21.69 4.17
N PHE A 15 -6.68 -22.76 3.49
CA PHE A 15 -5.25 -23.02 3.35
C PHE A 15 -4.56 -21.93 2.54
N TRP A 16 -5.14 -21.53 1.41
CA TRP A 16 -4.55 -20.49 0.56
C TRP A 16 -4.54 -19.13 1.24
N ILE A 17 -5.58 -18.80 2.00
CA ILE A 17 -5.65 -17.58 2.80
C ILE A 17 -4.55 -17.60 3.88
N ALA A 18 -4.43 -18.71 4.62
CA ALA A 18 -3.39 -18.86 5.65
C ALA A 18 -1.98 -18.84 5.05
N PHE A 19 -1.78 -19.49 3.91
CA PHE A 19 -0.51 -19.46 3.17
C PHE A 19 -0.15 -18.05 2.74
N ALA A 20 -1.10 -17.31 2.13
CA ALA A 20 -0.90 -15.92 1.73
C ALA A 20 -0.60 -15.02 2.95
N PHE A 21 -1.26 -15.25 4.08
CA PHE A 21 -0.96 -14.53 5.31
C PHE A 21 0.50 -14.72 5.74
N VAL A 22 0.99 -15.96 5.77
CA VAL A 22 2.38 -16.27 6.15
C VAL A 22 3.38 -15.63 5.17
N ILE A 23 3.12 -15.74 3.86
CA ILE A 23 3.94 -15.09 2.84
C ILE A 23 3.92 -13.57 3.04
N GLY A 24 2.75 -12.99 3.29
CA GLY A 24 2.60 -11.56 3.56
C GLY A 24 3.38 -11.10 4.80
N LEU A 25 3.43 -11.91 5.87
CA LEU A 25 4.28 -11.60 7.03
C LEU A 25 5.77 -11.50 6.64
N LEU A 26 6.27 -12.43 5.81
CA LEU A 26 7.66 -12.42 5.33
C LEU A 26 7.95 -11.18 4.47
N PHE A 27 7.03 -10.86 3.55
CA PHE A 27 7.12 -9.62 2.76
C PHE A 27 7.01 -8.37 3.63
N GLY A 28 6.23 -8.39 4.71
CA GLY A 28 6.14 -7.32 5.69
C GLY A 28 7.47 -7.06 6.42
N SER A 29 8.20 -8.13 6.77
CA SER A 29 9.55 -8.00 7.31
C SER A 29 10.51 -7.36 6.31
N PHE A 30 10.42 -7.70 5.02
CA PHE A 30 11.15 -7.04 3.95
C PHE A 30 10.67 -5.59 3.72
N ALA A 31 9.37 -5.31 3.82
CA ALA A 31 8.81 -3.97 3.74
C ALA A 31 9.47 -3.01 4.74
N ASN A 32 9.69 -3.45 5.98
CA ASN A 32 10.41 -2.66 7.00
C ASN A 32 11.81 -2.25 6.55
N VAL A 33 12.52 -3.10 5.81
CA VAL A 33 13.85 -2.78 5.25
C VAL A 33 13.72 -1.72 4.16
N VAL A 34 12.74 -1.86 3.25
CA VAL A 34 12.51 -0.90 2.15
C VAL A 34 12.10 0.46 2.72
N ILE A 35 11.13 0.49 3.65
CA ILE A 35 10.64 1.71 4.30
C ILE A 35 11.78 2.49 4.96
N TYR A 36 12.71 1.79 5.61
CA TYR A 36 13.81 2.43 6.31
C TYR A 36 14.93 2.88 5.36
N ARG A 37 15.29 2.06 4.37
CA ARG A 37 16.50 2.27 3.55
C ARG A 37 16.27 3.10 2.30
N LEU A 38 15.11 2.94 1.65
CA LEU A 38 14.84 3.60 0.37
C LEU A 38 14.90 5.12 0.47
N PRO A 39 14.29 5.78 1.48
CA PRO A 39 14.38 7.23 1.63
C PRO A 39 15.79 7.72 1.91
N GLN A 40 16.65 6.87 2.50
CA GLN A 40 18.04 7.19 2.79
C GLN A 40 18.99 6.85 1.64
N GLN A 41 18.45 6.43 0.48
CA GLN A 41 19.22 6.00 -0.70
C GLN A 41 20.22 4.86 -0.40
N LYS A 42 19.92 4.04 0.61
CA LYS A 42 20.74 2.90 1.02
C LYS A 42 20.33 1.65 0.26
N SER A 43 21.30 0.78 -0.02
CA SER A 43 21.02 -0.51 -0.63
C SER A 43 20.06 -1.35 0.21
N ILE A 44 19.00 -1.86 -0.42
CA ILE A 44 18.03 -2.76 0.22
C ILE A 44 18.60 -4.17 0.43
N ALA A 45 19.65 -4.55 -0.31
CA ALA A 45 20.27 -5.88 -0.25
C ALA A 45 21.42 -5.95 0.76
N ASN A 46 22.28 -4.93 0.79
CA ASN A 46 23.47 -4.90 1.63
C ASN A 46 23.59 -3.58 2.42
N PRO A 47 24.13 -3.61 3.65
CA PRO A 47 24.48 -4.76 4.50
C PRO A 47 23.24 -5.49 5.02
N PRO A 48 23.39 -6.72 5.58
CA PRO A 48 22.26 -7.44 6.20
C PRO A 48 21.70 -6.65 7.39
N SER A 49 20.45 -7.00 7.80
CA SER A 49 19.75 -6.35 8.90
C SER A 49 20.51 -6.47 10.21
N ALA A 50 20.64 -5.36 10.93
CA ALA A 50 21.37 -5.28 12.18
C ALA A 50 20.59 -4.44 13.22
N CYS A 51 20.88 -4.68 14.49
CA CYS A 51 20.33 -3.88 15.58
C CYS A 51 20.86 -2.44 15.51
N PRO A 52 20.01 -1.40 15.51
CA PRO A 52 20.46 -0.01 15.40
C PRO A 52 21.30 0.45 16.59
N SER A 53 21.12 -0.17 17.76
CA SER A 53 21.83 0.25 19.00
C SER A 53 23.18 -0.42 19.22
N CYS A 54 23.37 -1.68 18.75
CA CYS A 54 24.62 -2.41 18.99
C CYS A 54 25.26 -2.96 17.72
N SER A 55 24.71 -2.64 16.55
CA SER A 55 25.18 -3.05 15.21
C SER A 55 25.36 -4.57 15.03
N LYS A 56 24.85 -5.40 15.98
CA LYS A 56 24.87 -6.85 15.83
C LYS A 56 23.98 -7.26 14.67
N ARG A 57 24.50 -8.03 13.73
CA ARG A 57 23.73 -8.67 12.65
C ARG A 57 22.60 -9.53 13.24
N LEU A 58 21.39 -9.40 12.69
CA LEU A 58 20.25 -10.20 13.04
C LEU A 58 20.37 -11.60 12.39
N THR A 59 19.99 -12.62 13.13
CA THR A 59 19.91 -14.01 12.63
C THR A 59 18.55 -14.25 11.99
N VAL A 60 18.41 -15.33 11.23
CA VAL A 60 17.13 -15.73 10.61
C VAL A 60 16.03 -15.86 11.67
N ILE A 61 16.37 -16.40 12.85
CA ILE A 61 15.40 -16.53 13.97
C ILE A 61 14.95 -15.16 14.51
N ASP A 62 15.82 -14.15 14.48
CA ASP A 62 15.48 -12.80 14.92
C ASP A 62 14.60 -12.06 13.87
N LEU A 63 14.55 -12.58 12.63
CA LEU A 63 13.78 -12.05 11.50
C LEU A 63 12.44 -12.78 11.28
N ILE A 64 12.10 -13.82 12.10
CA ILE A 64 10.78 -14.43 12.03
C ILE A 64 9.73 -13.39 12.42
N PRO A 65 8.82 -13.01 11.48
CA PRO A 65 7.92 -11.90 11.69
C PRO A 65 7.04 -12.10 12.92
N ILE A 66 6.75 -11.03 13.64
CA ILE A 66 5.91 -10.96 14.84
C ILE A 66 6.42 -11.87 15.96
N ILE A 67 6.67 -13.15 15.66
CA ILE A 67 7.05 -14.17 16.62
C ILE A 67 8.33 -13.81 17.36
N SER A 68 9.38 -13.41 16.63
CA SER A 68 10.65 -13.02 17.25
C SER A 68 10.49 -11.82 18.19
N TRP A 69 9.69 -10.82 17.79
CA TRP A 69 9.42 -9.63 18.59
C TRP A 69 8.68 -9.96 19.89
N LEU A 70 7.68 -10.85 19.84
CA LEU A 70 6.93 -11.30 21.01
C LEU A 70 7.84 -12.10 21.97
N PHE A 71 8.57 -13.12 21.47
CA PHE A 71 9.46 -13.95 22.29
C PHE A 71 10.59 -13.14 22.93
N LEU A 72 11.12 -12.15 22.22
CA LEU A 72 12.15 -11.26 22.75
C LEU A 72 11.59 -10.10 23.59
N ARG A 73 10.26 -10.08 23.84
CA ARG A 73 9.56 -9.03 24.60
C ARG A 73 9.93 -7.62 24.11
N ALA A 74 9.88 -7.43 22.80
CA ALA A 74 10.22 -6.18 22.14
C ALA A 74 11.66 -5.67 22.44
N ARG A 75 12.63 -6.55 22.64
CA ARG A 75 14.02 -6.17 22.98
C ARG A 75 15.03 -6.92 22.13
N CYS A 76 16.16 -6.26 21.86
CA CYS A 76 17.29 -6.90 21.18
C CYS A 76 17.83 -8.07 22.01
N ARG A 77 18.09 -9.20 21.35
CA ARG A 77 18.66 -10.39 22.00
C ARG A 77 19.99 -10.14 22.70
N LYS A 78 20.84 -9.24 22.14
CA LYS A 78 22.18 -8.94 22.67
C LYS A 78 22.17 -7.78 23.69
N CYS A 79 21.79 -6.56 23.25
CA CYS A 79 21.93 -5.35 24.05
C CYS A 79 20.66 -4.98 24.84
N LYS A 80 19.57 -5.74 24.70
CA LYS A 80 18.28 -5.50 25.37
C LYS A 80 17.62 -4.15 25.04
N ALA A 81 18.16 -3.38 24.09
CA ALA A 81 17.53 -2.15 23.61
C ALA A 81 16.11 -2.44 23.08
N LYS A 82 15.17 -1.52 23.32
CA LYS A 82 13.76 -1.65 22.94
C LYS A 82 13.62 -1.60 21.42
N ILE A 83 12.83 -2.53 20.85
CA ILE A 83 12.47 -2.58 19.44
C ILE A 83 11.07 -2.01 19.28
N SER A 84 10.89 -1.07 18.35
CA SER A 84 9.60 -0.42 18.09
C SER A 84 8.52 -1.43 17.69
N GLY A 85 7.29 -1.22 18.18
CA GLY A 85 6.10 -1.97 17.77
C GLY A 85 5.66 -1.73 16.32
N ARG A 86 6.25 -0.73 15.65
CA ARG A 86 6.01 -0.46 14.22
C ARG A 86 6.43 -1.65 13.35
N TYR A 87 7.54 -2.34 13.69
CA TYR A 87 8.01 -3.50 12.93
C TYR A 87 6.96 -4.61 12.83
N PRO A 88 6.47 -5.18 13.94
CA PRO A 88 5.43 -6.21 13.88
C PRO A 88 4.10 -5.68 13.35
N LEU A 89 3.80 -4.38 13.47
CA LEU A 89 2.61 -3.78 12.88
C LEU A 89 2.65 -3.84 11.34
N VAL A 90 3.77 -3.45 10.71
CA VAL A 90 3.94 -3.52 9.25
C VAL A 90 3.86 -4.96 8.76
N GLU A 91 4.48 -5.89 9.51
CA GLU A 91 4.43 -7.32 9.22
C GLU A 91 3.00 -7.85 9.25
N LEU A 92 2.25 -7.55 10.31
CA LEU A 92 0.85 -7.97 10.46
C LEU A 92 -0.04 -7.38 9.36
N LEU A 93 0.08 -6.07 9.09
CA LEU A 93 -0.70 -5.42 8.05
C LEU A 93 -0.43 -6.05 6.69
N CYS A 94 0.84 -6.32 6.34
CA CYS A 94 1.18 -6.97 5.08
C CYS A 94 0.60 -8.39 5.01
N GLY A 95 0.66 -9.16 6.10
CA GLY A 95 0.03 -10.48 6.19
C GLY A 95 -1.48 -10.44 5.97
N LEU A 96 -2.18 -9.52 6.65
CA LEU A 96 -3.62 -9.34 6.50
C LEU A 96 -4.01 -8.89 5.09
N LEU A 97 -3.24 -7.98 4.48
CA LEU A 97 -3.46 -7.53 3.13
C LEU A 97 -3.33 -8.67 2.11
N PHE A 98 -2.28 -9.49 2.21
CA PHE A 98 -2.11 -10.64 1.31
C PHE A 98 -3.23 -11.66 1.48
N ALA A 99 -3.59 -11.99 2.72
CA ALA A 99 -4.72 -12.86 3.02
C ALA A 99 -6.03 -12.33 2.43
N SER A 100 -6.29 -11.03 2.54
CA SER A 100 -7.48 -10.40 1.99
C SER A 100 -7.51 -10.43 0.45
N MET A 101 -6.36 -10.26 -0.23
CA MET A 101 -6.33 -10.36 -1.70
C MET A 101 -6.72 -11.77 -2.17
N VAL A 102 -6.28 -12.81 -1.47
CA VAL A 102 -6.69 -14.19 -1.78
C VAL A 102 -8.16 -14.43 -1.44
N TYR A 103 -8.66 -13.87 -0.33
CA TYR A 103 -10.06 -14.01 0.07
C TYR A 103 -11.04 -13.37 -0.93
N PHE A 104 -10.77 -12.13 -1.36
CA PHE A 104 -11.63 -11.41 -2.30
C PHE A 104 -11.40 -11.78 -3.78
N SER A 105 -10.24 -12.34 -4.10
CA SER A 105 -9.87 -12.74 -5.47
C SER A 105 -9.21 -14.13 -5.47
N PRO A 106 -9.97 -15.22 -5.23
CA PRO A 106 -9.42 -16.57 -5.05
C PRO A 106 -8.94 -17.20 -6.38
N THR A 107 -8.15 -16.46 -7.13
CA THR A 107 -7.56 -16.85 -8.43
C THR A 107 -6.12 -16.38 -8.48
N LEU A 108 -5.43 -16.62 -9.61
CA LEU A 108 -4.09 -16.06 -9.83
C LEU A 108 -4.07 -14.53 -9.84
N SER A 109 -5.23 -13.88 -9.93
CA SER A 109 -5.38 -12.44 -9.77
C SER A 109 -4.93 -11.93 -8.40
N ALA A 110 -4.95 -12.77 -7.36
CA ALA A 110 -4.45 -12.41 -6.04
C ALA A 110 -2.95 -12.04 -6.04
N ILE A 111 -2.15 -12.57 -6.97
CA ILE A 111 -0.71 -12.32 -7.02
C ILE A 111 -0.41 -10.84 -7.36
N PRO A 112 -0.82 -10.28 -8.51
CA PRO A 112 -0.57 -8.89 -8.83
C PRO A 112 -1.26 -7.92 -7.83
N LEU A 113 -2.43 -8.29 -7.29
CA LEU A 113 -3.09 -7.49 -6.25
C LEU A 113 -2.31 -7.49 -4.93
N SER A 114 -1.68 -8.62 -4.55
CA SER A 114 -0.80 -8.67 -3.38
C SER A 114 0.47 -7.82 -3.58
N ILE A 115 1.03 -7.79 -4.79
CA ILE A 115 2.16 -6.91 -5.12
C ILE A 115 1.73 -5.44 -5.03
N LEU A 116 0.57 -5.08 -5.57
CA LEU A 116 0.00 -3.74 -5.40
C LEU A 116 -0.17 -3.40 -3.92
N ALA A 117 -0.77 -4.30 -3.14
CA ALA A 117 -0.97 -4.11 -1.71
C ALA A 117 0.33 -3.88 -0.94
N PHE A 118 1.38 -4.65 -1.28
CA PHE A 118 2.72 -4.46 -0.73
C PHE A 118 3.29 -3.07 -1.07
N LEU A 119 3.21 -2.64 -2.33
CA LEU A 119 3.72 -1.35 -2.76
C LEU A 119 2.97 -0.21 -2.08
N LEU A 120 1.64 -0.27 -2.02
CA LEU A 120 0.81 0.73 -1.34
C LEU A 120 1.12 0.81 0.16
N LEU A 121 1.34 -0.33 0.83
CA LEU A 121 1.76 -0.37 2.23
C LEU A 121 3.11 0.34 2.41
N VAL A 122 4.11 -0.01 1.61
CA VAL A 122 5.45 0.61 1.66
C VAL A 122 5.38 2.11 1.39
N ILE A 123 4.67 2.53 0.33
CA ILE A 123 4.48 3.94 -0.03
C ILE A 123 3.81 4.69 1.13
N SER A 124 2.74 4.12 1.73
CA SER A 124 2.03 4.74 2.85
C SER A 124 2.95 5.04 4.04
N PHE A 125 3.82 4.09 4.40
CA PHE A 125 4.72 4.28 5.52
C PHE A 125 5.90 5.22 5.20
N ILE A 126 6.38 5.24 3.97
CA ILE A 126 7.42 6.20 3.54
C ILE A 126 6.83 7.61 3.49
N ASP A 127 5.67 7.78 2.87
CA ASP A 127 4.99 9.08 2.79
C ASP A 127 4.62 9.63 4.17
N TRP A 128 4.22 8.75 5.10
CA TRP A 128 3.97 9.14 6.49
C TRP A 128 5.22 9.71 7.17
N ASP A 129 6.40 9.17 6.86
CA ASP A 129 7.66 9.57 7.51
C ASP A 129 8.33 10.77 6.83
N THR A 130 8.31 10.81 5.50
CA THR A 130 9.13 11.73 4.69
C THR A 130 8.31 12.69 3.83
N GLN A 131 7.00 12.42 3.66
CA GLN A 131 6.12 13.14 2.74
C GLN A 131 6.63 13.09 1.29
N GLU A 132 7.31 12.00 0.92
CA GLU A 132 7.85 11.76 -0.41
C GLU A 132 7.41 10.40 -0.94
N ILE A 133 6.98 10.36 -2.20
CA ILE A 133 6.66 9.13 -2.92
C ILE A 133 7.78 8.86 -3.93
N HIS A 134 8.47 7.73 -3.73
CA HIS A 134 9.63 7.36 -4.56
C HIS A 134 9.19 6.77 -5.89
N ASP A 135 9.63 7.37 -7.01
CA ASP A 135 9.26 6.98 -8.36
C ASP A 135 9.56 5.50 -8.69
N ILE A 136 10.61 4.91 -8.10
CA ILE A 136 10.95 3.51 -8.32
C ILE A 136 9.81 2.56 -7.93
N LEU A 137 9.09 2.83 -6.84
CA LEU A 137 7.96 2.02 -6.38
C LEU A 137 6.78 2.15 -7.36
N LEU A 138 6.56 3.35 -7.88
CA LEU A 138 5.51 3.63 -8.86
C LEU A 138 5.80 2.96 -10.21
N ILE A 139 7.06 2.98 -10.65
CA ILE A 139 7.49 2.33 -11.89
C ILE A 139 7.31 0.80 -11.77
N ILE A 140 7.75 0.20 -10.66
CA ILE A 140 7.55 -1.23 -10.41
C ILE A 140 6.05 -1.56 -10.43
N GLY A 141 5.22 -0.76 -9.74
CA GLY A 141 3.78 -0.95 -9.73
C GLY A 141 3.15 -0.82 -11.12
N ALA A 142 3.54 0.19 -11.90
CA ALA A 142 3.05 0.38 -13.25
C ALA A 142 3.42 -0.81 -14.17
N LEU A 143 4.66 -1.32 -14.09
CA LEU A 143 5.09 -2.49 -14.86
C LEU A 143 4.29 -3.74 -14.48
N VAL A 144 4.06 -3.99 -13.19
CA VAL A 144 3.21 -5.10 -12.71
C VAL A 144 1.77 -4.92 -13.17
N GLY A 145 1.22 -3.70 -13.13
CA GLY A 145 -0.13 -3.39 -13.60
C GLY A 145 -0.30 -3.64 -15.10
N VAL A 146 0.67 -3.21 -15.92
CA VAL A 146 0.67 -3.46 -17.36
C VAL A 146 0.76 -4.97 -17.65
N ALA A 147 1.64 -5.69 -16.94
CA ALA A 147 1.74 -7.15 -17.07
C ALA A 147 0.44 -7.84 -16.66
N TRP A 148 -0.21 -7.38 -15.60
CA TRP A 148 -1.52 -7.89 -15.18
C TRP A 148 -2.58 -7.72 -16.28
N VAL A 149 -2.73 -6.51 -16.84
CA VAL A 149 -3.69 -6.25 -17.92
C VAL A 149 -3.41 -7.12 -19.14
N ALA A 150 -2.13 -7.27 -19.51
CA ALA A 150 -1.73 -8.16 -20.62
C ALA A 150 -2.07 -9.62 -20.32
N LEU A 151 -1.72 -10.12 -19.13
CA LEU A 151 -2.04 -11.51 -18.74
C LEU A 151 -3.54 -11.75 -18.71
N GLY A 152 -4.35 -10.82 -18.23
CA GLY A 152 -5.81 -10.92 -18.24
C GLY A 152 -6.40 -10.91 -19.64
N HIS A 153 -5.79 -10.18 -20.58
CA HIS A 153 -6.20 -10.20 -21.98
C HIS A 153 -5.95 -11.57 -22.64
N PHE A 154 -4.76 -12.15 -22.42
CA PHE A 154 -4.40 -13.45 -23.03
C PHE A 154 -4.96 -14.66 -22.27
N PHE A 155 -5.15 -14.55 -20.96
CA PHE A 155 -5.57 -15.63 -20.06
C PHE A 155 -6.73 -15.22 -19.14
N PRO A 156 -7.91 -14.85 -19.69
CA PRO A 156 -9.02 -14.29 -18.89
C PRO A 156 -9.56 -15.27 -17.84
N THR A 157 -9.45 -16.57 -18.07
CA THR A 157 -9.87 -17.58 -17.10
C THR A 157 -8.98 -17.67 -15.86
N LEU A 158 -7.71 -17.32 -15.99
CA LEU A 158 -6.73 -17.32 -14.90
C LEU A 158 -6.72 -15.98 -14.15
N PHE A 159 -7.03 -14.89 -14.85
CA PHE A 159 -7.02 -13.51 -14.34
C PHE A 159 -8.35 -12.81 -14.57
N PRO A 160 -9.48 -13.33 -14.03
CA PRO A 160 -10.83 -12.81 -14.33
C PRO A 160 -11.06 -11.38 -13.82
N TYR A 161 -10.28 -10.93 -12.83
CA TYR A 161 -10.43 -9.60 -12.23
C TYR A 161 -9.57 -8.53 -12.88
N SER A 162 -8.80 -8.86 -13.92
CA SER A 162 -8.00 -7.85 -14.61
C SER A 162 -8.89 -6.92 -15.44
N PRO A 163 -8.66 -5.59 -15.40
CA PRO A 163 -9.39 -4.68 -16.25
C PRO A 163 -9.02 -4.89 -17.73
N SER A 164 -9.93 -4.58 -18.63
CA SER A 164 -9.61 -4.50 -20.06
C SER A 164 -8.60 -3.37 -20.31
N TRP A 165 -7.81 -3.48 -21.39
CA TRP A 165 -6.76 -2.50 -21.71
C TRP A 165 -7.28 -1.05 -21.79
N TYR A 166 -8.45 -0.83 -22.38
CA TYR A 166 -9.06 0.52 -22.46
C TYR A 166 -9.55 1.01 -21.09
N ASN A 167 -10.06 0.09 -20.25
CA ASN A 167 -10.49 0.41 -18.89
C ASN A 167 -9.29 0.81 -18.01
N ALA A 168 -8.15 0.15 -18.19
CA ALA A 168 -6.89 0.52 -17.53
C ALA A 168 -6.38 1.91 -17.98
N LEU A 169 -6.46 2.21 -19.29
CA LEU A 169 -6.09 3.54 -19.80
C LEU A 169 -7.00 4.64 -19.25
N LEU A 170 -8.31 4.40 -19.23
CA LEU A 170 -9.26 5.32 -18.59
C LEU A 170 -8.99 5.43 -17.09
N GLY A 171 -8.55 4.34 -16.44
CA GLY A 171 -8.15 4.32 -15.03
C GLY A 171 -6.97 5.23 -14.74
N ILE A 172 -5.94 5.26 -15.60
CA ILE A 172 -4.81 6.19 -15.47
C ILE A 172 -5.32 7.63 -15.47
N VAL A 173 -6.19 7.97 -16.42
CA VAL A 173 -6.76 9.32 -16.52
C VAL A 173 -7.64 9.61 -15.30
N ALA A 174 -8.50 8.68 -14.90
CA ALA A 174 -9.38 8.81 -13.75
C ALA A 174 -8.59 8.98 -12.43
N GLY A 175 -7.42 8.38 -12.32
CA GLY A 175 -6.54 8.54 -11.16
C GLY A 175 -5.80 9.88 -11.16
N ALA A 176 -5.26 10.28 -12.30
CA ALA A 176 -4.44 11.48 -12.39
C ALA A 176 -5.27 12.78 -12.49
N ALA A 177 -6.31 12.79 -13.34
CA ALA A 177 -7.01 14.02 -13.71
C ALA A 177 -7.67 14.74 -12.52
N PRO A 178 -8.37 14.09 -11.58
CA PRO A 178 -8.99 14.78 -10.46
C PRO A 178 -7.97 15.54 -9.60
N LEU A 179 -6.83 14.91 -9.30
CA LEU A 179 -5.78 15.53 -8.49
C LEU A 179 -5.11 16.69 -9.23
N LEU A 180 -4.83 16.52 -10.54
CA LEU A 180 -4.28 17.60 -11.37
C LEU A 180 -5.25 18.79 -11.49
N ILE A 181 -6.55 18.54 -11.66
CA ILE A 181 -7.56 19.58 -11.72
C ILE A 181 -7.61 20.35 -10.40
N ILE A 182 -7.66 19.64 -9.28
CA ILE A 182 -7.69 20.26 -7.95
C ILE A 182 -6.40 21.06 -7.70
N ASP A 183 -5.24 20.53 -8.08
CA ASP A 183 -3.96 21.22 -7.97
C ASP A 183 -3.96 22.53 -8.79
N ARG A 184 -4.42 22.50 -10.04
CA ARG A 184 -4.53 23.69 -10.90
C ARG A 184 -5.51 24.74 -10.36
N ILE A 185 -6.66 24.28 -9.82
CA ILE A 185 -7.62 25.18 -9.17
C ILE A 185 -7.01 25.80 -7.91
N SER A 186 -6.31 25.01 -7.10
CA SER A 186 -5.63 25.49 -5.90
C SER A 186 -4.57 26.55 -6.21
N LEU A 187 -3.74 26.30 -7.22
CA LEU A 187 -2.75 27.27 -7.70
C LEU A 187 -3.41 28.58 -8.18
N TRP A 188 -4.52 28.47 -8.91
CA TRP A 188 -5.21 29.64 -9.43
C TRP A 188 -5.90 30.47 -8.33
N VAL A 189 -6.60 29.80 -7.38
CA VAL A 189 -7.41 30.46 -6.33
C VAL A 189 -6.55 30.80 -5.10
N LEU A 190 -5.75 29.85 -4.60
CA LEU A 190 -5.03 29.96 -3.34
C LEU A 190 -3.55 30.33 -3.52
N LYS A 191 -3.05 30.31 -4.75
CA LYS A 191 -1.63 30.52 -5.09
C LYS A 191 -0.67 29.58 -4.31
N LYS A 192 -1.15 28.37 -4.03
CA LYS A 192 -0.40 27.31 -3.35
C LYS A 192 -0.66 25.98 -4.04
N ASP A 193 0.36 25.11 -4.06
CA ASP A 193 0.21 23.76 -4.56
C ASP A 193 -0.85 23.01 -3.72
N GLY A 194 -1.78 22.33 -4.39
CA GLY A 194 -2.87 21.60 -3.74
C GLY A 194 -2.46 20.19 -3.33
N PHE A 195 -1.78 19.49 -4.24
CA PHE A 195 -1.35 18.10 -4.05
C PHE A 195 0.06 17.89 -4.58
N GLY A 196 0.76 16.90 -4.00
CA GLY A 196 2.06 16.46 -4.50
C GLY A 196 1.94 15.72 -5.85
N TYR A 197 2.87 15.94 -6.76
CA TYR A 197 2.97 15.14 -8.00
C TYR A 197 3.12 13.63 -7.72
N GLY A 198 3.62 13.25 -6.55
CA GLY A 198 3.68 11.87 -6.10
C GLY A 198 2.30 11.22 -6.01
N ASP A 199 1.32 11.91 -5.41
CA ASP A 199 -0.07 11.43 -5.27
C ASP A 199 -0.74 11.24 -6.64
N VAL A 200 -0.48 12.15 -7.58
CA VAL A 200 -0.98 12.05 -8.96
C VAL A 200 -0.46 10.79 -9.65
N LYS A 201 0.86 10.56 -9.57
CA LYS A 201 1.50 9.38 -10.15
C LYS A 201 1.02 8.09 -9.46
N LEU A 202 0.85 8.13 -8.13
CA LEU A 202 0.33 7.00 -7.35
C LEU A 202 -1.06 6.58 -7.84
N MET A 203 -1.97 7.55 -7.96
CA MET A 203 -3.33 7.25 -8.40
C MET A 203 -3.41 6.88 -9.88
N ALA A 204 -2.53 7.40 -10.73
CA ALA A 204 -2.37 6.94 -12.11
C ALA A 204 -1.94 5.47 -12.17
N MET A 205 -0.95 5.05 -11.36
CA MET A 205 -0.51 3.67 -11.25
C MET A 205 -1.64 2.76 -10.75
N VAL A 206 -2.36 3.17 -9.70
CA VAL A 206 -3.52 2.43 -9.15
C VAL A 206 -4.59 2.24 -10.22
N GLY A 207 -4.83 3.25 -11.06
CA GLY A 207 -5.81 3.20 -12.14
C GLY A 207 -5.56 2.08 -13.16
N ILE A 208 -4.29 1.68 -13.37
CA ILE A 208 -3.94 0.54 -14.24
C ILE A 208 -4.54 -0.76 -13.68
N PHE A 209 -4.54 -0.92 -12.35
CA PHE A 209 -5.05 -2.13 -11.69
C PHE A 209 -6.56 -2.17 -11.55
N MET A 210 -7.18 -1.04 -11.25
CA MET A 210 -8.59 -0.99 -10.85
C MET A 210 -9.53 -0.55 -11.96
N GLY A 211 -9.01 0.05 -13.02
CA GLY A 211 -9.83 0.73 -14.02
C GLY A 211 -10.46 2.02 -13.46
N TRP A 212 -11.22 2.73 -14.31
CA TRP A 212 -11.68 4.09 -13.98
C TRP A 212 -12.74 4.16 -12.87
N GLN A 213 -13.66 3.20 -12.81
CA GLN A 213 -14.79 3.20 -11.88
C GLN A 213 -14.32 3.10 -10.42
N LEU A 214 -13.53 2.05 -10.13
CA LEU A 214 -13.02 1.83 -8.78
C LEU A 214 -12.00 2.89 -8.38
N THR A 215 -11.20 3.37 -9.33
CA THR A 215 -10.22 4.44 -9.07
C THR A 215 -10.92 5.75 -8.69
N LEU A 216 -11.98 6.16 -9.39
CA LEU A 216 -12.78 7.31 -8.99
C LEU A 216 -13.47 7.10 -7.64
N GLY A 217 -13.95 5.89 -7.36
CA GLY A 217 -14.55 5.54 -6.07
C GLY A 217 -13.58 5.59 -4.89
N ALA A 218 -12.27 5.41 -5.13
CA ALA A 218 -11.26 5.47 -4.07
C ALA A 218 -11.07 6.90 -3.50
N PHE A 219 -11.28 7.96 -4.28
CA PHE A 219 -11.11 9.34 -3.82
C PHE A 219 -12.05 9.74 -2.68
N PRO A 220 -13.39 9.61 -2.81
CA PRO A 220 -14.28 9.95 -1.72
C PRO A 220 -14.01 9.11 -0.47
N LEU A 221 -13.63 7.84 -0.62
CA LEU A 221 -13.26 6.97 0.50
C LEU A 221 -11.99 7.45 1.20
N ALA A 222 -10.98 7.90 0.43
CA ALA A 222 -9.78 8.51 0.97
C ALA A 222 -10.07 9.81 1.74
N ILE A 223 -10.95 10.66 1.19
CA ILE A 223 -11.36 11.93 1.83
C ILE A 223 -12.09 11.65 3.15
N VAL A 224 -13.04 10.71 3.15
CA VAL A 224 -13.77 10.32 4.37
C VAL A 224 -12.81 9.79 5.43
N GLY A 225 -11.82 8.97 5.05
CA GLY A 225 -10.78 8.46 5.97
C GLY A 225 -9.84 9.56 6.49
N CYS A 226 -9.52 10.54 5.65
CA CYS A 226 -8.63 11.65 5.97
C CYS A 226 -9.30 12.68 6.90
N PHE A 227 -10.60 12.90 6.76
CA PHE A 227 -11.33 13.99 7.42
C PHE A 227 -11.21 13.98 8.97
N PRO A 228 -11.44 12.85 9.69
CA PRO A 228 -11.29 12.82 11.14
C PRO A 228 -9.86 13.16 11.59
N PHE A 229 -8.86 12.72 10.83
CA PHE A 229 -7.46 12.98 11.14
C PHE A 229 -7.09 14.46 10.88
N ALA A 230 -7.58 15.05 9.81
CA ALA A 230 -7.40 16.48 9.51
C ALA A 230 -8.04 17.37 10.61
N VAL A 231 -9.24 17.00 11.08
CA VAL A 231 -9.91 17.66 12.19
C VAL A 231 -9.10 17.53 13.49
N TYR A 232 -8.62 16.32 13.79
CA TYR A 232 -7.77 16.07 14.96
C TYR A 232 -6.50 16.93 14.94
N LEU A 233 -5.79 16.98 13.83
CA LEU A 233 -4.58 17.82 13.70
C LEU A 233 -4.89 19.31 13.85
N THR A 234 -6.00 19.76 13.30
CA THR A 234 -6.43 21.17 13.43
C THR A 234 -6.71 21.55 14.88
N ILE A 235 -7.40 20.68 15.61
CA ILE A 235 -7.67 20.86 17.04
C ILE A 235 -6.35 20.83 17.82
N GLN A 236 -5.47 19.87 17.55
CA GLN A 236 -4.20 19.74 18.25
C GLN A 236 -3.29 20.97 18.04
N LYS A 237 -3.25 21.54 16.83
CA LYS A 237 -2.51 22.79 16.54
C LYS A 237 -3.04 23.98 17.33
N ARG A 238 -4.35 24.05 17.54
CA ARG A 238 -4.98 25.12 18.37
C ARG A 238 -4.69 24.97 19.86
N VAL A 239 -4.58 23.72 20.35
CA VAL A 239 -4.41 23.41 21.78
C VAL A 239 -2.93 23.41 22.20
N LYS A 240 -2.03 23.00 21.31
CA LYS A 240 -0.57 22.92 21.57
C LYS A 240 0.22 23.45 20.38
N PRO A 241 0.43 24.75 20.26
CA PRO A 241 1.35 25.28 19.25
C PRO A 241 2.77 24.78 19.54
N SER A 242 3.30 23.90 18.70
CA SER A 242 4.66 23.37 18.83
C SER A 242 5.56 24.04 17.79
N LYS A 243 6.75 24.52 18.22
CA LYS A 243 7.76 25.13 17.34
C LYS A 243 8.20 24.25 16.17
N LYS A 244 8.00 22.93 16.28
CA LYS A 244 8.30 21.95 15.21
C LYS A 244 7.35 22.04 14.00
N HIS A 245 6.23 22.76 14.15
CA HIS A 245 5.25 22.99 13.07
C HIS A 245 5.44 24.33 12.34
N GLU A 246 6.38 25.18 12.79
CA GLU A 246 6.69 26.44 12.12
C GLU A 246 7.55 26.23 10.86
N GLU A 247 8.36 25.17 10.80
CA GLU A 247 9.23 24.90 9.64
C GLU A 247 8.49 24.30 8.43
N ASN A 248 7.33 23.62 8.64
CA ASN A 248 6.47 23.15 7.56
C ASN A 248 4.97 23.26 7.94
N PRO A 249 4.39 24.47 7.84
CA PRO A 249 3.01 24.68 8.24
C PRO A 249 2.04 24.15 7.18
N GLY A 250 1.58 22.93 7.33
CA GLY A 250 0.34 22.53 6.67
C GLY A 250 0.39 21.36 5.68
N TYR A 251 1.54 20.82 5.34
CA TYR A 251 1.59 19.61 4.51
C TYR A 251 1.29 18.37 5.35
N MET A 252 0.24 17.66 4.97
CA MET A 252 -0.14 16.37 5.53
C MET A 252 0.19 15.29 4.50
N ALA A 253 0.82 14.19 4.93
CA ALA A 253 0.97 13.02 4.09
C ALA A 253 -0.43 12.53 3.67
N PHE A 254 -0.80 12.71 2.41
CA PHE A 254 -2.10 12.31 1.88
C PHE A 254 -2.08 10.90 1.30
N GLY A 255 -0.92 10.42 0.87
CA GLY A 255 -0.72 9.09 0.31
C GLY A 255 -1.29 7.94 1.14
N PRO A 256 -1.08 7.88 2.48
CA PRO A 256 -1.68 6.83 3.30
C PRO A 256 -3.21 6.76 3.23
N PHE A 257 -3.88 7.91 3.17
CA PHE A 257 -5.34 7.97 3.04
C PHE A 257 -5.82 7.56 1.66
N LEU A 258 -5.08 7.93 0.60
CA LEU A 258 -5.31 7.42 -0.75
C LEU A 258 -5.20 5.89 -0.78
N CYS A 259 -4.15 5.32 -0.19
CA CYS A 259 -3.97 3.88 -0.11
C CYS A 259 -5.11 3.18 0.64
N ILE A 260 -5.59 3.75 1.76
CA ILE A 260 -6.76 3.24 2.48
C ILE A 260 -8.00 3.27 1.59
N GLY A 261 -8.25 4.40 0.90
CA GLY A 261 -9.35 4.52 -0.05
C GLY A 261 -9.30 3.48 -1.16
N VAL A 262 -8.11 3.21 -1.69
CA VAL A 262 -7.85 2.17 -2.68
C VAL A 262 -8.19 0.78 -2.13
N PHE A 263 -7.75 0.44 -0.92
CA PHE A 263 -8.08 -0.86 -0.31
C PHE A 263 -9.58 -1.04 -0.10
N ILE A 264 -10.26 -0.02 0.42
CA ILE A 264 -11.72 -0.08 0.60
C ILE A 264 -12.42 -0.24 -0.76
N ALA A 265 -11.97 0.50 -1.78
CA ALA A 265 -12.53 0.38 -3.13
C ALA A 265 -12.25 -0.99 -3.77
N LEU A 266 -11.08 -1.61 -3.51
CA LEU A 266 -10.77 -2.96 -3.98
C LEU A 266 -11.68 -4.02 -3.34
N TRP A 267 -11.99 -3.88 -2.04
CA TRP A 267 -12.78 -4.88 -1.32
C TRP A 267 -14.29 -4.70 -1.49
N PHE A 268 -14.75 -3.46 -1.53
CA PHE A 268 -16.17 -3.13 -1.44
C PHE A 268 -16.66 -2.26 -2.61
N GLY A 269 -15.79 -1.90 -3.56
CA GLY A 269 -16.10 -0.92 -4.59
C GLY A 269 -17.26 -1.35 -5.50
N GLU A 270 -17.35 -2.61 -5.90
CA GLU A 270 -18.48 -3.12 -6.68
C GLU A 270 -19.80 -3.04 -5.89
N TRP A 271 -19.78 -3.42 -4.62
CA TRP A 271 -20.94 -3.33 -3.75
C TRP A 271 -21.38 -1.88 -3.54
N ILE A 272 -20.41 -0.97 -3.29
CA ILE A 272 -20.68 0.46 -3.11
C ILE A 272 -21.24 1.05 -4.42
N PHE A 273 -20.66 0.70 -5.56
CA PHE A 273 -21.10 1.18 -6.86
C PHE A 273 -22.54 0.73 -7.16
N ASN A 274 -22.82 -0.56 -6.98
CA ASN A 274 -24.17 -1.11 -7.19
C ASN A 274 -25.21 -0.49 -6.23
N MET A 275 -24.83 -0.21 -4.99
CA MET A 275 -25.69 0.45 -4.01
C MET A 275 -26.02 1.90 -4.40
N LEU A 276 -25.01 2.64 -4.92
CA LEU A 276 -25.17 4.06 -5.27
C LEU A 276 -25.92 4.27 -6.58
N PHE A 277 -25.68 3.41 -7.55
CA PHE A 277 -26.25 3.56 -8.90
C PHE A 277 -27.44 2.62 -9.18
N ARG A 278 -27.84 1.77 -8.20
CA ARG A 278 -28.97 0.83 -8.29
C ARG A 278 -28.98 0.00 -9.58
N VAL A 279 -27.82 -0.47 -10.02
CA VAL A 279 -27.66 -1.36 -11.17
C VAL A 279 -27.67 -2.82 -10.71
#